data_42afdeb9b39b865d9cd9bf41107017f0
#
_entry.id   42afdeb9b39b865d9cd9bf41107017f0
#
_cell.length_a   1.000
_cell.length_b   1.000
_cell.length_c   1.000
_cell.angle_alpha   90.00
_cell.angle_beta   90.00
_cell.angle_gamma   90.00
#
_symmetry.space_group_name_H-M   'P 1'
#
loop_
_entity.id
_entity.type
_entity.pdbx_description
1 polymer ?
#
loop_
_entity_poly.entity_id
_entity_poly.type
_entity_poly.pdbx_seq_one_letter_code
_entity_poly.pdbx_strand_id
1 'polypeptide(L)'
;MNVRLSDVSKAAQGYQLLHGLTAKIRPLPNFLALSTETTTEEAFCSVIQVALAHWQHHEHMFIESGSIKMLAEVAKSVRLLLQSVSLYLPVLQCPQLLSLHKRLTAYAQQWGWQDDLQSLRYLLSKKSLFHKTLSKHPAIVSYLQGRKAGLLHAHDPARLFFDSPATQIKLQAIDVINALPWRQEATGYQLPVLDHAKGWLSQGWQTVQQSMPVNKPMAPANYSAVEMLLRQTLWSGFLLGDLFVEERGNFRAPWLDLLTGIDE
;
A
#
# COMPACT_ATOMS: atom_id res chain seq x y z
N MET A 1 -13.07 21.66 15.39
CA MET A 1 -13.07 22.21 14.03
C MET A 1 -11.64 22.12 13.49
N ASN A 2 -11.31 21.09 12.72
CA ASN A 2 -9.95 20.91 12.18
C ASN A 2 -9.84 21.71 10.88
N VAL A 3 -9.17 22.86 10.96
CA VAL A 3 -8.81 23.63 9.77
C VAL A 3 -7.60 22.93 9.14
N ARG A 4 -7.82 22.18 8.06
CA ARG A 4 -6.72 21.68 7.22
C ARG A 4 -6.24 22.82 6.34
N LEU A 5 -4.95 23.12 6.42
CA LEU A 5 -4.28 23.97 5.43
C LEU A 5 -4.21 23.15 4.12
N SER A 6 -4.94 23.61 3.12
CA SER A 6 -4.86 23.06 1.76
C SER A 6 -3.74 23.78 1.01
N ASP A 7 -2.83 23.06 0.40
CA ASP A 7 -1.78 23.59 -0.47
C ASP A 7 -2.35 24.24 -1.75
N VAL A 8 -3.65 24.04 -1.99
CA VAL A 8 -4.36 24.58 -3.15
C VAL A 8 -5.31 25.67 -2.67
N SER A 9 -5.18 26.86 -3.22
CA SER A 9 -6.07 27.99 -2.89
C SER A 9 -7.51 27.68 -3.31
N LYS A 10 -8.49 28.25 -2.58
CA LYS A 10 -9.93 28.14 -2.94
C LYS A 10 -10.22 28.55 -4.39
N ALA A 11 -9.48 29.53 -4.91
CA ALA A 11 -9.58 29.95 -6.31
C ALA A 11 -9.09 28.87 -7.28
N ALA A 12 -7.98 28.20 -6.95
CA ALA A 12 -7.47 27.07 -7.74
C ALA A 12 -8.41 25.88 -7.67
N GLN A 13 -9.05 25.59 -6.53
CA GLN A 13 -10.08 24.56 -6.39
C GLN A 13 -11.32 24.88 -7.25
N GLY A 14 -11.79 26.14 -7.21
CA GLY A 14 -12.89 26.60 -8.07
C GLY A 14 -12.57 26.49 -9.56
N TYR A 15 -11.34 26.83 -9.96
CA TYR A 15 -10.86 26.67 -11.33
C TYR A 15 -10.82 25.20 -11.79
N GLN A 16 -10.35 24.32 -10.92
CA GLN A 16 -10.32 22.85 -11.17
C GLN A 16 -11.73 22.30 -11.37
N LEU A 17 -12.69 22.70 -10.52
CA LEU A 17 -14.10 22.29 -10.64
C LEU A 17 -14.75 22.83 -11.91
N LEU A 18 -14.48 24.07 -12.30
CA LEU A 18 -15.02 24.73 -13.49
C LEU A 18 -14.53 24.08 -14.80
N HIS A 19 -13.29 23.59 -14.81
CA HIS A 19 -12.66 22.99 -15.99
C HIS A 19 -12.70 21.47 -16.02
N GLY A 20 -13.44 20.83 -15.10
CA GLY A 20 -13.60 19.35 -15.07
C GLY A 20 -12.27 18.61 -14.96
N LEU A 21 -11.28 19.20 -14.28
CA LEU A 21 -9.98 18.58 -14.08
C LEU A 21 -10.17 17.34 -13.22
N THR A 22 -10.02 16.18 -13.84
CA THR A 22 -10.10 14.88 -13.17
C THR A 22 -8.95 14.75 -12.18
N ALA A 23 -9.26 14.29 -10.98
CA ALA A 23 -8.26 13.92 -9.98
C ALA A 23 -7.19 13.00 -10.60
N LYS A 24 -5.94 13.45 -10.58
CA LYS A 24 -4.83 12.66 -11.14
C LYS A 24 -4.27 11.74 -10.08
N ILE A 25 -4.17 10.46 -10.45
CA ILE A 25 -3.41 9.49 -9.66
C ILE A 25 -1.93 9.91 -9.73
N ARG A 26 -1.32 10.08 -8.56
CA ARG A 26 0.13 10.25 -8.44
C ARG A 26 0.73 8.87 -8.23
N PRO A 27 1.45 8.31 -9.21
CA PRO A 27 2.05 6.98 -9.03
C PRO A 27 3.06 7.01 -7.89
N LEU A 28 3.27 5.86 -7.26
CA LEU A 28 4.43 5.69 -6.39
C LEU A 28 5.70 5.95 -7.20
N PRO A 29 6.72 6.60 -6.60
CA PRO A 29 7.95 6.84 -7.31
C PRO A 29 8.62 5.52 -7.68
N ASN A 30 9.06 5.40 -8.92
CA ASN A 30 9.81 4.24 -9.40
C ASN A 30 11.21 4.14 -8.78
N PHE A 31 11.61 5.13 -8.00
CA PHE A 31 12.94 5.27 -7.45
C PHE A 31 12.86 5.89 -6.04
N LEU A 32 13.48 5.27 -5.04
CA LEU A 32 13.56 5.76 -3.65
C LEU A 32 14.94 6.36 -3.31
N ALA A 33 15.83 6.44 -4.29
CA ALA A 33 17.20 6.94 -4.13
C ALA A 33 18.02 6.18 -3.07
N LEU A 34 17.76 4.88 -2.91
CA LEU A 34 18.58 4.03 -2.04
C LEU A 34 19.88 3.66 -2.76
N SER A 35 21.00 3.77 -2.06
CA SER A 35 22.32 3.34 -2.51
C SER A 35 22.90 2.28 -1.58
N THR A 36 24.00 1.68 -1.97
CA THR A 36 24.72 0.71 -1.14
C THR A 36 25.21 1.29 0.18
N GLU A 37 25.40 2.61 0.23
CA GLU A 37 25.85 3.35 1.42
C GLU A 37 24.71 3.86 2.30
N THR A 38 23.46 3.77 1.81
CA THR A 38 22.30 4.26 2.56
C THR A 38 22.13 3.43 3.83
N THR A 39 22.11 4.08 4.98
CA THR A 39 21.88 3.42 6.26
C THR A 39 20.46 2.89 6.39
N THR A 40 20.27 1.91 7.27
CA THR A 40 18.95 1.33 7.54
C THR A 40 17.97 2.38 8.04
N GLU A 41 18.42 3.33 8.87
CA GLU A 41 17.62 4.44 9.34
C GLU A 41 17.19 5.39 8.21
N GLU A 42 18.13 5.81 7.37
CA GLU A 42 17.84 6.71 6.23
C GLU A 42 16.87 6.07 5.25
N ALA A 43 17.09 4.80 4.94
CA ALA A 43 16.19 4.03 4.07
C ALA A 43 14.78 3.96 4.66
N PHE A 44 14.65 3.65 5.94
CA PHE A 44 13.36 3.61 6.64
C PHE A 44 12.66 4.96 6.60
N CYS A 45 13.33 6.03 6.99
CA CYS A 45 12.76 7.38 7.00
C CYS A 45 12.28 7.81 5.61
N SER A 46 13.08 7.55 4.56
CA SER A 46 12.72 7.84 3.17
C SER A 46 11.45 7.12 2.74
N VAL A 47 11.36 5.82 3.03
CA VAL A 47 10.20 5.01 2.66
C VAL A 47 8.93 5.47 3.39
N ILE A 48 9.03 5.75 4.69
CA ILE A 48 7.88 6.27 5.47
C ILE A 48 7.40 7.61 4.92
N GLN A 49 8.30 8.52 4.59
CA GLN A 49 7.95 9.83 3.99
C GLN A 49 7.22 9.66 2.65
N VAL A 50 7.71 8.77 1.78
CA VAL A 50 7.06 8.47 0.50
C VAL A 50 5.67 7.89 0.70
N ALA A 51 5.50 6.92 1.60
CA ALA A 51 4.21 6.31 1.89
C ALA A 51 3.20 7.32 2.46
N LEU A 52 3.64 8.19 3.38
CA LEU A 52 2.80 9.24 3.95
C LEU A 52 2.41 10.30 2.92
N ALA A 53 3.34 10.75 2.09
CA ALA A 53 3.06 11.73 1.04
C ALA A 53 2.07 11.19 0.01
N HIS A 54 2.21 9.91 -0.37
CA HIS A 54 1.28 9.22 -1.28
C HIS A 54 -0.12 9.08 -0.64
N TRP A 55 -0.19 8.71 0.64
CA TRP A 55 -1.45 8.64 1.38
C TRP A 55 -2.16 10.00 1.44
N GLN A 56 -1.46 11.02 1.92
CA GLN A 56 -2.03 12.37 2.07
C GLN A 56 -2.54 12.93 0.74
N HIS A 57 -1.78 12.74 -0.35
CA HIS A 57 -2.19 13.19 -1.66
C HIS A 57 -3.51 12.52 -2.10
N HIS A 58 -3.60 11.19 -2.03
CA HIS A 58 -4.78 10.49 -2.52
C HIS A 58 -5.99 10.61 -1.60
N GLU A 59 -5.78 10.74 -0.29
CA GLU A 59 -6.84 11.08 0.66
C GLU A 59 -7.45 12.44 0.32
N HIS A 60 -6.61 13.45 0.09
CA HIS A 60 -7.05 14.78 -0.32
C HIS A 60 -7.82 14.73 -1.65
N MET A 61 -7.28 14.07 -2.64
CA MET A 61 -7.92 13.90 -3.94
C MET A 61 -9.25 13.15 -3.85
N PHE A 62 -9.37 12.18 -2.94
CA PHE A 62 -10.63 11.49 -2.68
C PHE A 62 -11.67 12.43 -2.06
N ILE A 63 -11.29 13.19 -1.04
CA ILE A 63 -12.17 14.15 -0.37
C ILE A 63 -12.72 15.18 -1.37
N GLU A 64 -11.90 15.62 -2.34
CA GLU A 64 -12.31 16.60 -3.33
C GLU A 64 -13.18 16.02 -4.45
N SER A 65 -12.87 14.81 -4.90
CA SER A 65 -13.47 14.24 -6.11
C SER A 65 -14.49 13.13 -5.88
N GLY A 66 -14.52 12.53 -4.68
CA GLY A 66 -15.29 11.31 -4.40
C GLY A 66 -14.84 10.09 -5.22
N SER A 67 -13.69 10.15 -5.88
CA SER A 67 -13.26 9.12 -6.83
C SER A 67 -12.81 7.84 -6.12
N ILE A 68 -13.53 6.74 -6.38
CA ILE A 68 -13.20 5.40 -5.83
C ILE A 68 -11.78 4.95 -6.22
N LYS A 69 -11.24 5.43 -7.34
CA LYS A 69 -9.86 5.14 -7.73
C LYS A 69 -8.85 5.66 -6.70
N MET A 70 -9.14 6.80 -6.09
CA MET A 70 -8.29 7.37 -5.05
C MET A 70 -8.30 6.51 -3.78
N LEU A 71 -9.41 5.84 -3.46
CA LEU A 71 -9.47 4.89 -2.34
C LEU A 71 -8.51 3.72 -2.51
N ALA A 72 -8.40 3.18 -3.71
CA ALA A 72 -7.45 2.10 -4.00
C ALA A 72 -6.00 2.56 -3.77
N GLU A 73 -5.68 3.79 -4.16
CA GLU A 73 -4.34 4.34 -3.93
C GLU A 73 -4.08 4.63 -2.44
N VAL A 74 -5.09 5.04 -1.68
CA VAL A 74 -4.96 5.18 -0.21
C VAL A 74 -4.75 3.81 0.44
N ALA A 75 -5.53 2.79 0.08
CA ALA A 75 -5.33 1.43 0.58
C ALA A 75 -3.93 0.90 0.28
N LYS A 76 -3.41 1.19 -0.92
CA LYS A 76 -2.04 0.89 -1.33
C LYS A 76 -1.01 1.57 -0.42
N SER A 77 -1.22 2.86 -0.11
CA SER A 77 -0.34 3.62 0.81
C SER A 77 -0.31 3.04 2.22
N VAL A 78 -1.48 2.65 2.75
CA VAL A 78 -1.61 2.02 4.07
C VAL A 78 -0.83 0.70 4.11
N ARG A 79 -0.96 -0.12 3.07
CA ARG A 79 -0.22 -1.38 2.95
C ARG A 79 1.28 -1.16 2.83
N LEU A 80 1.69 -0.18 2.01
CA LEU A 80 3.09 0.19 1.86
C LEU A 80 3.69 0.64 3.19
N LEU A 81 2.98 1.48 3.94
CA LEU A 81 3.41 1.93 5.25
C LEU A 81 3.52 0.77 6.25
N LEU A 82 2.51 -0.12 6.29
CA LEU A 82 2.54 -1.32 7.13
C LEU A 82 3.71 -2.23 6.76
N GLN A 83 3.91 -2.49 5.47
CA GLN A 83 5.01 -3.35 5.00
C GLN A 83 6.37 -2.74 5.32
N SER A 84 6.51 -1.42 5.17
CA SER A 84 7.74 -0.72 5.54
C SER A 84 8.04 -0.88 7.02
N VAL A 85 7.07 -0.61 7.89
CA VAL A 85 7.27 -0.79 9.35
C VAL A 85 7.58 -2.24 9.68
N SER A 86 6.86 -3.21 9.08
CA SER A 86 7.09 -4.65 9.32
C SER A 86 8.49 -5.10 8.92
N LEU A 87 8.99 -4.61 7.78
CA LEU A 87 10.29 -4.98 7.23
C LEU A 87 11.45 -4.49 8.09
N TYR A 88 11.36 -3.26 8.59
CA TYR A 88 12.43 -2.64 9.35
C TYR A 88 12.33 -2.87 10.86
N LEU A 89 11.16 -3.29 11.38
CA LEU A 89 10.94 -3.51 12.82
C LEU A 89 11.96 -4.43 13.49
N PRO A 90 12.45 -5.53 12.88
CA PRO A 90 13.45 -6.40 13.51
C PRO A 90 14.79 -5.72 13.78
N VAL A 91 15.14 -4.68 13.00
CA VAL A 91 16.40 -3.93 13.13
C VAL A 91 16.22 -2.65 13.94
N LEU A 92 15.12 -1.93 13.73
CA LEU A 92 14.81 -0.66 14.39
C LEU A 92 13.93 -0.86 15.64
N GLN A 93 14.21 -1.88 16.44
CA GLN A 93 13.38 -2.23 17.60
C GLN A 93 13.25 -1.07 18.58
N CYS A 94 12.01 -0.60 18.79
CA CYS A 94 11.65 0.31 19.86
C CYS A 94 10.15 0.22 20.15
N PRO A 95 9.68 0.57 21.37
CA PRO A 95 8.28 0.50 21.77
C PRO A 95 7.36 1.35 20.87
N GLN A 96 7.82 2.50 20.41
CA GLN A 96 7.05 3.42 19.57
C GLN A 96 6.77 2.82 18.18
N LEU A 97 7.78 2.18 17.57
CA LEU A 97 7.64 1.51 16.28
C LEU A 97 6.72 0.28 16.38
N LEU A 98 6.85 -0.49 17.47
CA LEU A 98 5.97 -1.62 17.75
C LEU A 98 4.51 -1.16 17.93
N SER A 99 4.29 -0.04 18.62
CA SER A 99 2.97 0.57 18.80
C SER A 99 2.39 1.01 17.46
N LEU A 100 3.19 1.67 16.61
CA LEU A 100 2.80 2.07 15.26
C LEU A 100 2.43 0.84 14.41
N HIS A 101 3.24 -0.22 14.44
CA HIS A 101 2.97 -1.47 13.73
C HIS A 101 1.62 -2.08 14.12
N LYS A 102 1.33 -2.19 15.43
CA LYS A 102 0.04 -2.73 15.93
C LYS A 102 -1.15 -1.90 15.44
N ARG A 103 -1.05 -0.57 15.49
CA ARG A 103 -2.12 0.32 15.01
C ARG A 103 -2.31 0.22 13.51
N LEU A 104 -1.21 0.19 12.75
CA LEU A 104 -1.26 0.02 11.29
C LEU A 104 -1.88 -1.31 10.90
N THR A 105 -1.55 -2.40 11.59
CA THR A 105 -2.14 -3.72 11.34
C THR A 105 -3.65 -3.69 11.53
N ALA A 106 -4.12 -3.15 12.66
CA ALA A 106 -5.54 -3.04 12.94
C ALA A 106 -6.28 -2.13 11.93
N TYR A 107 -5.63 -1.05 11.50
CA TYR A 107 -6.19 -0.13 10.52
C TYR A 107 -6.21 -0.73 9.11
N ALA A 108 -5.13 -1.42 8.72
CA ALA A 108 -5.06 -2.08 7.40
C ALA A 108 -6.13 -3.16 7.22
N GLN A 109 -6.49 -3.87 8.29
CA GLN A 109 -7.59 -4.84 8.27
C GLN A 109 -8.94 -4.21 7.91
N GLN A 110 -9.15 -2.94 8.27
CA GLN A 110 -10.38 -2.21 7.91
C GLN A 110 -10.50 -1.92 6.41
N TRP A 111 -9.41 -2.07 5.66
CA TRP A 111 -9.36 -1.85 4.23
C TRP A 111 -9.58 -3.13 3.39
N GLY A 112 -9.78 -4.29 4.02
CA GLY A 112 -9.96 -5.57 3.31
C GLY A 112 -11.11 -5.56 2.30
N TRP A 113 -12.20 -4.84 2.59
CA TRP A 113 -13.32 -4.66 1.66
C TRP A 113 -12.93 -4.00 0.32
N GLN A 114 -11.81 -3.27 0.30
CA GLN A 114 -11.32 -2.61 -0.91
C GLN A 114 -10.81 -3.62 -1.94
N ASP A 115 -10.26 -4.75 -1.49
CA ASP A 115 -9.83 -5.83 -2.39
C ASP A 115 -11.04 -6.50 -3.02
N ASP A 116 -12.08 -6.76 -2.23
CA ASP A 116 -13.36 -7.28 -2.74
C ASP A 116 -13.98 -6.32 -3.77
N LEU A 117 -13.92 -5.02 -3.50
CA LEU A 117 -14.43 -4.00 -4.42
C LEU A 117 -13.64 -3.97 -5.73
N GLN A 118 -12.31 -4.07 -5.67
CA GLN A 118 -11.44 -4.14 -6.85
C GLN A 118 -11.74 -5.38 -7.68
N SER A 119 -11.82 -6.55 -7.05
CA SER A 119 -12.16 -7.83 -7.69
C SER A 119 -13.52 -7.76 -8.39
N LEU A 120 -14.54 -7.20 -7.73
CA LEU A 120 -15.87 -7.02 -8.33
C LEU A 120 -15.83 -6.03 -9.52
N ARG A 121 -15.02 -4.97 -9.42
CA ARG A 121 -14.85 -4.01 -10.55
C ARG A 121 -14.17 -4.66 -11.74
N TYR A 122 -13.13 -5.47 -11.49
CA TYR A 122 -12.45 -6.22 -12.53
C TYR A 122 -13.42 -7.20 -13.22
N LEU A 123 -14.11 -8.05 -12.45
CA LEU A 123 -15.07 -9.02 -12.98
C LEU A 123 -16.16 -8.36 -13.85
N LEU A 124 -16.64 -7.18 -13.46
CA LEU A 124 -17.65 -6.43 -14.19
C LEU A 124 -17.07 -5.60 -15.36
N SER A 125 -15.76 -5.54 -15.51
CA SER A 125 -15.10 -4.77 -16.58
C SER A 125 -15.10 -5.53 -17.91
N LYS A 126 -15.00 -4.79 -19.02
CA LYS A 126 -14.80 -5.37 -20.36
C LYS A 126 -13.43 -6.05 -20.51
N LYS A 127 -12.47 -5.74 -19.64
CA LYS A 127 -11.11 -6.30 -19.64
C LYS A 127 -11.04 -7.66 -18.93
N SER A 128 -12.09 -8.04 -18.16
CA SER A 128 -12.14 -9.30 -17.44
C SER A 128 -12.07 -10.49 -18.41
N LEU A 129 -11.25 -11.48 -18.06
CA LEU A 129 -11.20 -12.78 -18.74
C LEU A 129 -12.58 -13.47 -18.75
N PHE A 130 -13.41 -13.18 -17.76
CA PHE A 130 -14.76 -13.74 -17.61
C PHE A 130 -15.84 -12.92 -18.32
N HIS A 131 -15.51 -11.77 -18.95
CA HIS A 131 -16.50 -10.86 -19.55
C HIS A 131 -17.45 -11.56 -20.52
N LYS A 132 -16.91 -12.38 -21.44
CA LYS A 132 -17.71 -13.11 -22.43
C LYS A 132 -18.64 -14.15 -21.80
N THR A 133 -18.23 -14.76 -20.71
CA THR A 133 -19.04 -15.72 -19.95
C THR A 133 -20.11 -15.01 -19.15
N LEU A 134 -19.73 -13.97 -18.40
CA LEU A 134 -20.64 -13.19 -17.58
C LEU A 134 -21.72 -12.48 -18.41
N SER A 135 -21.39 -11.99 -19.61
CA SER A 135 -22.37 -11.34 -20.49
C SER A 135 -23.53 -12.26 -20.91
N LYS A 136 -23.34 -13.58 -20.84
CA LYS A 136 -24.40 -14.57 -21.12
C LYS A 136 -25.29 -14.86 -19.91
N HIS A 137 -24.94 -14.35 -18.74
CA HIS A 137 -25.63 -14.60 -17.47
C HIS A 137 -26.03 -13.30 -16.77
N PRO A 138 -27.07 -12.58 -17.27
CA PRO A 138 -27.44 -11.25 -16.75
C PRO A 138 -27.82 -11.28 -15.26
N ALA A 139 -28.37 -12.39 -14.76
CA ALA A 139 -28.68 -12.54 -13.34
C ALA A 139 -27.41 -12.51 -12.46
N ILE A 140 -26.31 -13.13 -12.91
CA ILE A 140 -25.02 -13.09 -12.20
C ILE A 140 -24.44 -11.68 -12.23
N VAL A 141 -24.50 -11.01 -13.39
CA VAL A 141 -24.04 -9.61 -13.51
C VAL A 141 -24.81 -8.70 -12.56
N SER A 142 -26.14 -8.83 -12.51
CA SER A 142 -27.00 -8.07 -11.58
C SER A 142 -26.65 -8.34 -10.12
N TYR A 143 -26.40 -9.60 -9.76
CA TYR A 143 -25.96 -9.97 -8.40
C TYR A 143 -24.61 -9.33 -8.04
N LEU A 144 -23.63 -9.39 -8.94
CA LEU A 144 -22.30 -8.79 -8.70
C LEU A 144 -22.37 -7.26 -8.60
N GLN A 145 -23.24 -6.62 -9.41
CA GLN A 145 -23.51 -5.18 -9.31
C GLN A 145 -24.14 -4.83 -7.95
N GLY A 146 -25.10 -5.63 -7.48
CA GLY A 146 -25.72 -5.49 -6.17
C GLY A 146 -24.71 -5.63 -5.04
N ARG A 147 -23.83 -6.64 -5.10
CA ARG A 147 -22.74 -6.83 -4.14
C ARG A 147 -21.79 -5.61 -4.11
N LYS A 148 -21.40 -5.09 -5.29
CA LYS A 148 -20.56 -3.89 -5.41
C LYS A 148 -21.24 -2.68 -4.77
N ALA A 149 -22.51 -2.44 -5.04
CA ALA A 149 -23.27 -1.35 -4.44
C ALA A 149 -23.38 -1.52 -2.92
N GLY A 150 -23.62 -2.75 -2.45
CA GLY A 150 -23.69 -3.07 -1.02
C GLY A 150 -22.40 -2.80 -0.28
N LEU A 151 -21.23 -3.13 -0.86
CA LEU A 151 -19.93 -2.82 -0.27
C LEU A 151 -19.71 -1.30 -0.13
N LEU A 152 -20.04 -0.53 -1.17
CA LEU A 152 -19.91 0.93 -1.13
C LEU A 152 -20.88 1.58 -0.12
N HIS A 153 -22.06 0.99 0.08
CA HIS A 153 -23.03 1.48 1.06
C HIS A 153 -22.63 1.09 2.50
N ALA A 154 -22.10 -0.12 2.71
CA ALA A 154 -21.71 -0.60 4.02
C ALA A 154 -20.46 0.09 4.57
N HIS A 155 -19.57 0.55 3.69
CA HIS A 155 -18.32 1.19 4.04
C HIS A 155 -18.31 2.64 3.58
N ASP A 156 -18.72 3.56 4.49
CA ASP A 156 -18.61 4.98 4.22
C ASP A 156 -17.13 5.39 4.21
N PRO A 157 -16.56 5.69 3.01
CA PRO A 157 -15.14 6.02 2.92
C PRO A 157 -14.76 7.28 3.69
N ALA A 158 -15.70 8.22 3.87
CA ALA A 158 -15.45 9.44 4.62
C ALA A 158 -15.08 9.14 6.07
N ARG A 159 -15.71 8.14 6.69
CA ARG A 159 -15.38 7.73 8.07
C ARG A 159 -13.96 7.22 8.21
N LEU A 160 -13.42 6.52 7.20
CA LEU A 160 -12.05 6.01 7.23
C LEU A 160 -10.99 7.13 7.30
N PHE A 161 -11.32 8.33 6.82
CA PHE A 161 -10.40 9.47 6.82
C PHE A 161 -10.64 10.45 7.96
N PHE A 162 -11.90 10.67 8.32
CA PHE A 162 -12.27 11.62 9.35
C PHE A 162 -12.21 11.03 10.75
N ASP A 163 -12.27 9.70 10.87
CA ASP A 163 -12.11 9.05 12.16
C ASP A 163 -10.65 9.14 12.63
N SER A 164 -10.52 9.40 13.91
CA SER A 164 -9.30 9.56 14.66
C SER A 164 -8.13 8.59 14.31
N PRO A 165 -8.35 7.28 13.97
CA PRO A 165 -7.26 6.34 13.73
C PRO A 165 -6.32 6.73 12.59
N ALA A 166 -6.84 7.15 11.43
CA ALA A 166 -6.00 7.52 10.27
C ALA A 166 -5.07 8.70 10.58
N THR A 167 -5.64 9.74 11.21
CA THR A 167 -4.88 10.93 11.62
C THR A 167 -3.84 10.58 12.67
N GLN A 168 -4.20 9.78 13.69
CA GLN A 168 -3.27 9.35 14.74
C GLN A 168 -2.12 8.52 14.19
N ILE A 169 -2.37 7.62 13.24
CA ILE A 169 -1.33 6.80 12.61
C ILE A 169 -0.36 7.69 11.82
N LYS A 170 -0.87 8.63 11.02
CA LYS A 170 -0.02 9.56 10.26
C LYS A 170 0.84 10.43 11.18
N LEU A 171 0.25 10.98 12.23
CA LEU A 171 1.00 11.76 13.22
C LEU A 171 2.05 10.91 13.94
N GLN A 172 1.69 9.72 14.39
CA GLN A 172 2.62 8.82 15.06
C GLN A 172 3.77 8.39 14.13
N ALA A 173 3.51 8.16 12.85
CA ALA A 173 4.56 7.84 11.88
C ALA A 173 5.52 9.02 11.69
N ILE A 174 5.00 10.26 11.63
CA ILE A 174 5.80 11.48 11.56
C ILE A 174 6.63 11.64 12.85
N ASP A 175 6.02 11.45 14.01
CA ASP A 175 6.72 11.57 15.29
C ASP A 175 7.86 10.57 15.41
N VAL A 176 7.64 9.32 14.97
CA VAL A 176 8.64 8.25 15.02
C VAL A 176 9.85 8.58 14.14
N ILE A 177 9.65 9.08 12.91
CA ILE A 177 10.77 9.44 12.02
C ILE A 177 11.46 10.74 12.42
N ASN A 178 10.81 11.62 13.17
CA ASN A 178 11.43 12.84 13.67
C ASN A 178 12.20 12.61 14.98
N ALA A 179 11.67 11.75 15.86
CA ALA A 179 12.28 11.46 17.17
C ALA A 179 13.39 10.39 17.11
N LEU A 180 13.40 9.53 16.07
CA LEU A 180 14.37 8.45 15.86
C LEU A 180 14.58 7.60 17.12
N PRO A 181 13.49 7.08 17.74
CA PRO A 181 13.55 6.49 19.09
C PRO A 181 14.41 5.22 19.17
N TRP A 182 14.60 4.51 18.07
CA TRP A 182 15.46 3.32 17.98
C TRP A 182 16.93 3.59 18.26
N ARG A 183 17.40 4.84 18.15
CA ARG A 183 18.80 5.20 18.43
C ARG A 183 19.23 4.93 19.86
N GLN A 184 18.27 4.78 20.77
CA GLN A 184 18.53 4.47 22.18
C GLN A 184 18.68 2.99 22.46
N GLU A 185 18.04 2.12 21.67
CA GLU A 185 17.88 0.69 21.97
C GLU A 185 18.47 -0.21 20.88
N ALA A 186 18.43 0.20 19.62
CA ALA A 186 18.89 -0.61 18.49
C ALA A 186 20.35 -0.32 18.13
N THR A 187 21.04 -1.33 17.60
CA THR A 187 22.45 -1.21 17.15
C THR A 187 22.61 -1.26 15.65
N GLY A 188 21.62 -1.83 14.93
CA GLY A 188 21.71 -2.06 13.48
C GLY A 188 21.28 -0.88 12.59
N TYR A 189 20.81 0.22 13.17
CA TYR A 189 20.23 1.33 12.40
C TYR A 189 21.27 2.09 11.54
N GLN A 190 22.54 2.08 11.93
CA GLN A 190 23.65 2.73 11.21
C GLN A 190 24.25 1.84 10.12
N LEU A 191 23.95 0.55 10.13
CA LEU A 191 24.47 -0.37 9.10
C LEU A 191 23.82 -0.06 7.75
N PRO A 192 24.54 -0.28 6.65
CA PRO A 192 23.96 -0.19 5.31
C PRO A 192 22.73 -1.08 5.20
N VAL A 193 21.66 -0.55 4.65
CA VAL A 193 20.41 -1.32 4.47
C VAL A 193 20.63 -2.56 3.58
N LEU A 194 21.62 -2.52 2.70
CA LEU A 194 22.02 -3.65 1.85
C LEU A 194 22.39 -4.90 2.65
N ASP A 195 22.99 -4.74 3.84
CA ASP A 195 23.41 -5.86 4.69
C ASP A 195 22.20 -6.68 5.19
N HIS A 196 21.06 -6.04 5.34
CA HIS A 196 19.80 -6.68 5.74
C HIS A 196 18.96 -7.12 4.54
N ALA A 197 18.98 -6.36 3.46
CA ALA A 197 18.08 -6.49 2.31
C ALA A 197 18.10 -7.89 1.67
N LYS A 198 19.28 -8.47 1.49
CA LYS A 198 19.45 -9.83 0.93
C LYS A 198 18.77 -10.88 1.80
N GLY A 199 18.96 -10.78 3.11
CA GLY A 199 18.35 -11.68 4.08
C GLY A 199 16.82 -11.57 4.07
N TRP A 200 16.30 -10.35 4.10
CA TRP A 200 14.85 -10.10 4.09
C TRP A 200 14.15 -10.64 2.84
N LEU A 201 14.73 -10.39 1.66
CA LEU A 201 14.17 -10.90 0.40
C LEU A 201 14.25 -12.42 0.31
N SER A 202 15.39 -13.02 0.71
CA SER A 202 15.55 -14.47 0.72
C SER A 202 14.55 -15.14 1.66
N GLN A 203 14.37 -14.60 2.86
CA GLN A 203 13.40 -15.10 3.83
C GLN A 203 11.96 -15.00 3.32
N GLY A 204 11.61 -13.86 2.70
CA GLY A 204 10.30 -13.67 2.09
C GLY A 204 10.00 -14.73 1.03
N TRP A 205 10.91 -14.96 0.10
CA TRP A 205 10.78 -15.99 -0.93
C TRP A 205 10.72 -17.41 -0.37
N GLN A 206 11.56 -17.74 0.61
CA GLN A 206 11.51 -19.05 1.27
C GLN A 206 10.16 -19.28 1.94
N THR A 207 9.60 -18.27 2.59
CA THR A 207 8.28 -18.37 3.23
C THR A 207 7.18 -18.61 2.19
N VAL A 208 7.22 -17.90 1.06
CA VAL A 208 6.27 -18.12 -0.04
C VAL A 208 6.40 -19.54 -0.58
N GLN A 209 7.62 -20.01 -0.88
CA GLN A 209 7.87 -21.34 -1.42
C GLN A 209 7.41 -22.46 -0.46
N GLN A 210 7.65 -22.32 0.83
CA GLN A 210 7.22 -23.28 1.85
C GLN A 210 5.71 -23.34 2.00
N SER A 211 5.03 -22.24 1.70
CA SER A 211 3.57 -22.15 1.76
C SER A 211 2.87 -22.68 0.51
N MET A 212 3.63 -22.92 -0.57
CA MET A 212 3.11 -23.47 -1.81
C MET A 212 3.18 -25.01 -1.78
N PRO A 213 2.08 -25.73 -2.04
CA PRO A 213 2.11 -27.18 -2.09
C PRO A 213 2.88 -27.66 -3.32
N VAL A 214 3.82 -28.58 -3.12
CA VAL A 214 4.55 -29.22 -4.21
C VAL A 214 3.68 -30.33 -4.81
N ASN A 215 3.45 -30.27 -6.13
CA ASN A 215 2.73 -31.30 -6.90
C ASN A 215 1.26 -31.58 -6.49
N LYS A 216 0.61 -30.65 -5.78
CA LYS A 216 -0.82 -30.74 -5.44
C LYS A 216 -1.50 -29.40 -5.69
N PRO A 217 -2.77 -29.40 -6.11
CA PRO A 217 -3.52 -28.14 -6.15
C PRO A 217 -3.64 -27.57 -4.73
N MET A 218 -3.47 -26.27 -4.60
CA MET A 218 -3.63 -25.58 -3.33
C MET A 218 -5.11 -25.63 -2.91
N ALA A 219 -5.36 -25.91 -1.63
CA ALA A 219 -6.72 -25.81 -1.10
C ALA A 219 -7.19 -24.35 -1.13
N PRO A 220 -8.45 -24.05 -1.53
CA PRO A 220 -8.96 -22.68 -1.64
C PRO A 220 -8.77 -21.84 -0.38
N ALA A 221 -8.87 -22.45 0.80
CA ALA A 221 -8.65 -21.77 2.09
C ALA A 221 -7.22 -21.21 2.26
N ASN A 222 -6.24 -21.74 1.54
CA ASN A 222 -4.84 -21.35 1.64
C ASN A 222 -4.45 -20.27 0.61
N TYR A 223 -5.28 -20.04 -0.42
CA TYR A 223 -4.97 -19.05 -1.46
C TYR A 223 -4.73 -17.66 -0.87
N SER A 224 -5.63 -17.18 -0.03
CA SER A 224 -5.55 -15.85 0.58
C SER A 224 -4.28 -15.67 1.42
N ALA A 225 -3.86 -16.71 2.15
CA ALA A 225 -2.64 -16.66 2.96
C ALA A 225 -1.38 -16.58 2.08
N VAL A 226 -1.31 -17.40 1.03
CA VAL A 226 -0.16 -17.39 0.09
C VAL A 226 -0.12 -16.09 -0.71
N GLU A 227 -1.28 -15.62 -1.18
CA GLU A 227 -1.38 -14.32 -1.85
C GLU A 227 -0.87 -13.18 -0.96
N MET A 228 -1.25 -13.16 0.31
CA MET A 228 -0.76 -12.15 1.26
C MET A 228 0.76 -12.21 1.43
N LEU A 229 1.35 -13.41 1.58
CA LEU A 229 2.80 -13.59 1.69
C LEU A 229 3.53 -13.17 0.42
N LEU A 230 2.99 -13.53 -0.74
CA LEU A 230 3.53 -13.13 -2.04
C LEU A 230 3.50 -11.59 -2.16
N ARG A 231 2.38 -10.96 -1.84
CA ARG A 231 2.20 -9.51 -1.87
C ARG A 231 3.19 -8.81 -0.93
N GLN A 232 3.40 -9.31 0.27
CA GLN A 232 4.39 -8.78 1.22
C GLN A 232 5.81 -8.88 0.65
N THR A 233 6.16 -10.02 0.06
CA THR A 233 7.48 -10.23 -0.56
C THR A 233 7.70 -9.28 -1.75
N LEU A 234 6.69 -9.11 -2.60
CA LEU A 234 6.75 -8.18 -3.73
C LEU A 234 6.89 -6.72 -3.25
N TRP A 235 6.17 -6.32 -2.21
CA TRP A 235 6.36 -5.00 -1.61
C TRP A 235 7.77 -4.81 -1.04
N SER A 236 8.34 -5.83 -0.40
CA SER A 236 9.73 -5.79 0.06
C SER A 236 10.71 -5.63 -1.10
N GLY A 237 10.48 -6.35 -2.20
CA GLY A 237 11.25 -6.19 -3.45
C GLY A 237 11.15 -4.77 -4.02
N PHE A 238 9.95 -4.21 -4.05
CA PHE A 238 9.73 -2.83 -4.47
C PHE A 238 10.48 -1.82 -3.57
N LEU A 239 10.42 -2.00 -2.26
CA LEU A 239 11.08 -1.10 -1.30
C LEU A 239 12.60 -1.11 -1.40
N LEU A 240 13.18 -2.26 -1.69
CA LEU A 240 14.62 -2.49 -1.69
C LEU A 240 15.23 -2.53 -3.10
N GLY A 241 14.40 -2.41 -4.14
CA GLY A 241 14.80 -2.63 -5.53
C GLY A 241 16.00 -1.81 -5.99
N ASP A 242 16.14 -0.55 -5.53
CA ASP A 242 17.25 0.31 -5.94
C ASP A 242 18.61 -0.20 -5.49
N LEU A 243 18.66 -1.01 -4.43
CA LEU A 243 19.90 -1.57 -3.91
C LEU A 243 20.54 -2.62 -4.83
N PHE A 244 19.76 -3.14 -5.78
CA PHE A 244 20.17 -4.24 -6.66
C PHE A 244 20.28 -3.80 -8.13
N VAL A 245 20.31 -2.50 -8.38
CA VAL A 245 20.48 -1.96 -9.74
C VAL A 245 21.95 -1.97 -10.08
N GLU A 246 22.41 -3.03 -10.74
CA GLU A 246 23.62 -3.00 -11.54
C GLU A 246 23.24 -2.55 -12.96
N GLU A 247 23.57 -1.31 -13.32
CA GLU A 247 23.67 -0.70 -14.66
C GLU A 247 22.55 -0.94 -15.71
N ARG A 248 21.52 -1.77 -15.51
CA ARG A 248 20.60 -2.20 -16.57
C ARG A 248 19.12 -2.05 -16.22
N GLY A 249 18.70 -0.83 -15.96
CA GLY A 249 17.28 -0.58 -16.00
C GLY A 249 16.61 -0.51 -14.62
N ASN A 250 15.36 -0.14 -14.64
CA ASN A 250 14.53 0.08 -13.48
C ASN A 250 14.14 -1.25 -12.83
N PHE A 251 14.91 -1.71 -11.86
CA PHE A 251 14.66 -2.97 -11.15
C PHE A 251 13.31 -3.01 -10.41
N ARG A 252 12.71 -1.86 -10.14
CA ARG A 252 11.41 -1.76 -9.48
C ARG A 252 10.22 -1.97 -10.39
N ALA A 253 10.33 -1.64 -11.67
CA ALA A 253 9.20 -1.78 -12.59
C ALA A 253 8.64 -3.20 -12.60
N PRO A 254 9.45 -4.28 -12.68
CA PRO A 254 8.94 -5.65 -12.61
C PRO A 254 8.17 -5.97 -11.31
N TRP A 255 8.60 -5.42 -10.17
CA TRP A 255 7.90 -5.62 -8.90
C TRP A 255 6.55 -4.91 -8.87
N LEU A 256 6.48 -3.69 -9.41
CA LEU A 256 5.22 -2.95 -9.54
C LEU A 256 4.27 -3.63 -10.53
N ASP A 257 4.77 -4.15 -11.63
CA ASP A 257 3.96 -4.87 -12.63
C ASP A 257 3.35 -6.14 -12.02
N LEU A 258 4.16 -6.89 -11.26
CA LEU A 258 3.68 -8.09 -10.54
C LEU A 258 2.66 -7.73 -9.46
N LEU A 259 2.89 -6.66 -8.68
CA LEU A 259 1.92 -6.19 -7.70
C LEU A 259 0.61 -5.76 -8.36
N THR A 260 0.68 -5.06 -9.50
CA THR A 260 -0.50 -4.67 -10.27
C THR A 260 -1.25 -5.89 -10.80
N GLY A 261 -0.51 -6.90 -11.29
CA GLY A 261 -1.11 -8.15 -11.78
C GLY A 261 -1.81 -8.98 -10.70
N ILE A 262 -1.38 -8.87 -9.43
CA ILE A 262 -2.09 -9.51 -8.31
C ILE A 262 -3.36 -8.72 -7.94
N ASP A 263 -3.35 -7.40 -8.14
CA ASP A 263 -4.49 -6.53 -7.85
C ASP A 263 -5.57 -6.58 -8.97
N GLU A 264 -5.24 -7.09 -10.15
CA GLU A 264 -6.14 -7.32 -11.29
C GLU A 264 -6.80 -8.72 -11.25
#